data_384812f899184c3e915d254faf3730da
#
_entry.id   384812f899184c3e915d254faf3730da
#
_cell.length_a   1.000
_cell.length_b   1.000
_cell.length_c   1.000
_cell.angle_alpha   90.00
_cell.angle_beta   90.00
_cell.angle_gamma   90.00
#
_symmetry.space_group_name_H-M   'P 1'
#
loop_
_entity.id
_entity.type
_entity.pdbx_description
1 polymer ?
#
loop_
_entity_poly.entity_id
_entity_poly.type
_entity_poly.pdbx_seq_one_letter_code
_entity_poly.pdbx_strand_id
1 'polypeptide(L)'
;MKKFLIAALLTMSVCHAMADNNDSIMGTNGKMMPIPVYGSIEANSIFPRKDSYYDTRTRAIVTSSLNYLPHNGNHKILVILANFKDIPFSVNSPKNAFNEFFNSENGFTDYGNGNKLNYGSVKQYFEKMSTNAFSPIFDVHGPINLPNSMKVYGGSMTTSNSDENIHKLVADALAQLSDSISDASEYDSDGDGYIDCVCIISAYLGQNNGGTGSCVWACTGTTYGTFGGKKVGWFSLSSELYPAYVDKEKTRMQINGIGVACHELTHALGLPDIYPIANSAHIGNQEMELWDLMDGGEYANNSYTPIPYTAWGKKQMDWNVDIVDLNESKTIIMNKTTEEGGSVYKIQNSKKANEYFLIENIQQTGWNSGAQYHGLQIYHVNDQDSINLDTHLNDTPGKPGMGIVPADGNSMSSYLRTSDTAYEEQHKGDLFPGTSNITVLNDTLELPNFYWYTQDTSNEKAIFNKNYYKVNKALK
;
A
#
# COMPACT_ATOMS: atom_id res chain seq x y z
N MET A 1 -24.56 23.87 -20.24
CA MET A 1 -23.22 24.39 -19.92
C MET A 1 -23.35 25.38 -18.75
N LYS A 2 -23.38 24.94 -17.51
CA LYS A 2 -23.26 25.72 -16.24
C LYS A 2 -23.62 24.83 -15.05
N LYS A 3 -22.82 23.79 -14.78
CA LYS A 3 -22.91 22.96 -13.55
C LYS A 3 -21.59 22.30 -13.15
N PHE A 4 -20.45 22.82 -13.57
CA PHE A 4 -19.14 22.24 -13.25
C PHE A 4 -18.20 23.17 -12.49
N LEU A 5 -18.72 24.13 -11.71
CA LEU A 5 -17.85 25.12 -11.05
C LEU A 5 -18.07 25.29 -9.55
N ILE A 6 -18.61 24.32 -8.84
CA ILE A 6 -18.85 24.47 -7.36
C ILE A 6 -18.12 23.39 -6.52
N ALA A 7 -17.58 22.35 -7.11
CA ALA A 7 -16.90 21.30 -6.34
C ALA A 7 -15.43 21.60 -5.97
N ALA A 8 -14.86 22.70 -6.44
CA ALA A 8 -13.43 23.01 -6.25
C ALA A 8 -13.14 23.98 -5.07
N LEU A 9 -14.14 24.43 -4.33
CA LEU A 9 -13.95 25.52 -3.36
C LEU A 9 -14.11 25.14 -1.87
N LEU A 10 -14.40 23.89 -1.52
CA LEU A 10 -14.59 23.51 -0.11
C LEU A 10 -13.43 22.68 0.49
N THR A 11 -12.48 22.26 -0.30
CA THR A 11 -11.29 21.54 0.20
C THR A 11 -10.11 22.43 0.55
N MET A 12 -10.23 23.75 0.35
CA MET A 12 -9.16 24.71 0.64
C MET A 12 -9.10 25.25 2.07
N SER A 13 -10.07 24.93 2.96
CA SER A 13 -10.16 25.67 4.22
C SER A 13 -9.40 25.06 5.41
N VAL A 14 -8.89 23.84 5.32
CA VAL A 14 -8.22 23.20 6.47
C VAL A 14 -6.72 23.41 6.46
N CYS A 15 -6.09 23.57 5.30
CA CYS A 15 -4.66 23.86 5.24
C CYS A 15 -4.27 25.35 5.22
N HIS A 16 -5.22 26.25 4.99
CA HIS A 16 -4.93 27.69 5.11
C HIS A 16 -4.66 28.16 6.55
N ALA A 17 -5.08 27.39 7.56
CA ALA A 17 -4.77 27.70 8.95
C ALA A 17 -3.31 27.43 9.35
N MET A 18 -2.56 26.69 8.52
CA MET A 18 -1.12 26.45 8.77
C MET A 18 -0.19 27.45 8.08
N ALA A 19 -0.71 28.26 7.15
CA ALA A 19 0.10 29.22 6.37
C ALA A 19 0.25 30.58 7.03
N ASP A 20 -0.47 30.87 8.11
CA ASP A 20 -0.36 32.15 8.80
C ASP A 20 0.56 32.08 10.02
N ASN A 21 1.77 32.59 9.81
CA ASN A 21 2.67 33.16 10.79
C ASN A 21 3.63 32.30 11.61
N ASN A 22 3.96 31.05 11.25
CA ASN A 22 5.20 30.47 11.75
C ASN A 22 5.68 29.40 10.77
N ASP A 23 6.87 29.59 10.24
CA ASP A 23 7.59 28.62 9.38
C ASP A 23 7.97 27.31 10.11
N SER A 24 7.07 26.78 10.95
CA SER A 24 7.37 25.61 11.76
C SER A 24 6.12 24.79 12.11
N ILE A 25 6.30 23.48 12.20
CA ILE A 25 5.29 22.48 12.55
C ILE A 25 5.74 21.70 13.77
N MET A 26 4.81 21.22 14.59
CA MET A 26 5.15 20.44 15.78
C MET A 26 5.55 19.01 15.42
N GLY A 27 6.80 18.64 15.65
CA GLY A 27 7.30 17.27 15.49
C GLY A 27 6.78 16.31 16.55
N THR A 28 7.10 15.05 16.39
CA THR A 28 6.69 13.96 17.32
C THR A 28 7.19 14.15 18.73
N ASN A 29 8.33 14.82 18.90
CA ASN A 29 8.94 15.13 20.19
C ASN A 29 8.37 16.40 20.87
N GLY A 30 7.30 16.98 20.32
CA GLY A 30 6.71 18.23 20.83
C GLY A 30 7.53 19.48 20.56
N LYS A 31 8.61 19.41 19.78
CA LYS A 31 9.41 20.56 19.38
C LYS A 31 8.94 21.09 18.03
N MET A 32 8.97 22.39 17.86
CA MET A 32 8.69 23.02 16.59
C MET A 32 9.82 22.71 15.59
N MET A 33 9.45 22.26 14.41
CA MET A 33 10.35 21.99 13.30
C MET A 33 10.14 23.04 12.22
N PRO A 34 11.18 23.49 11.53
CA PRO A 34 11.00 24.39 10.40
C PRO A 34 10.19 23.71 9.30
N ILE A 35 9.19 24.40 8.76
CA ILE A 35 8.57 23.99 7.49
C ILE A 35 9.59 24.29 6.40
N PRO A 36 9.94 23.33 5.55
CA PRO A 36 10.83 23.60 4.44
C PRO A 36 10.25 24.71 3.55
N VAL A 37 11.07 25.69 3.20
CA VAL A 37 10.69 26.88 2.38
C VAL A 37 10.25 26.52 0.94
N TYR A 38 9.88 25.29 0.67
CA TYR A 38 9.66 24.75 -0.66
C TYR A 38 8.19 24.68 -1.09
N GLY A 39 7.31 25.26 -0.32
CA GLY A 39 5.89 25.31 -0.61
C GLY A 39 5.02 24.94 0.59
N SER A 40 3.73 25.22 0.51
CA SER A 40 2.75 24.84 1.51
C SER A 40 2.58 23.32 1.54
N ILE A 41 2.36 22.75 2.73
CA ILE A 41 1.83 21.40 2.85
C ILE A 41 0.46 21.42 2.19
N GLU A 42 0.31 20.72 1.09
CA GLU A 42 -1.02 20.52 0.52
C GLU A 42 -1.76 19.50 1.36
N ALA A 43 -2.97 19.83 1.81
CA ALA A 43 -3.89 18.87 2.41
C ALA A 43 -4.35 17.92 1.29
N ASN A 44 -3.56 16.94 1.02
CA ASN A 44 -4.06 15.80 0.30
C ASN A 44 -4.86 14.95 1.30
N SER A 45 -5.97 14.40 0.86
CA SER A 45 -6.67 13.37 1.62
C SER A 45 -5.66 12.28 1.99
N ILE A 46 -5.87 11.59 3.08
CA ILE A 46 -5.05 10.44 3.51
C ILE A 46 -4.95 9.42 2.38
N PHE A 47 -6.01 9.34 1.58
CA PHE A 47 -6.02 8.56 0.36
C PHE A 47 -5.42 9.40 -0.76
N PRO A 48 -4.34 8.96 -1.40
CA PRO A 48 -3.79 9.63 -2.55
C PRO A 48 -4.94 9.97 -3.50
N ARG A 49 -5.01 11.21 -3.97
CA ARG A 49 -5.97 11.53 -5.02
C ARG A 49 -5.67 10.63 -6.20
N LYS A 50 -6.70 10.14 -6.89
CA LYS A 50 -6.52 9.42 -8.15
C LYS A 50 -5.57 10.14 -9.13
N ASP A 51 -5.47 11.44 -9.03
CA ASP A 51 -4.56 12.28 -9.83
C ASP A 51 -3.08 12.19 -9.43
N SER A 52 -2.76 11.62 -8.26
CA SER A 52 -1.39 11.44 -7.78
C SER A 52 -0.81 10.05 -8.04
N TYR A 53 -1.61 9.11 -8.52
CA TYR A 53 -1.19 7.73 -8.85
C TYR A 53 -0.35 7.60 -10.13
N TYR A 54 -0.03 8.70 -10.79
CA TYR A 54 0.74 8.65 -12.02
C TYR A 54 2.23 8.64 -11.76
N ASP A 55 2.69 7.75 -10.91
CA ASP A 55 4.10 7.51 -10.84
C ASP A 55 4.54 6.37 -11.76
N THR A 56 4.87 6.73 -12.99
CA THR A 56 5.61 5.84 -13.90
C THR A 56 7.09 5.73 -13.52
N ARG A 57 7.51 6.33 -12.40
CA ARG A 57 8.91 6.57 -12.06
C ARG A 57 9.65 5.38 -11.50
N THR A 58 8.94 4.41 -10.94
CA THR A 58 9.58 3.32 -10.21
C THR A 58 9.63 2.00 -10.97
N ARG A 59 9.30 2.02 -12.26
CA ARG A 59 9.43 0.81 -13.06
C ARG A 59 10.88 0.50 -13.30
N ALA A 60 11.36 -0.33 -12.43
CA ALA A 60 12.64 -0.95 -12.60
C ALA A 60 12.64 -1.75 -13.90
N ILE A 61 13.63 -1.51 -14.72
CA ILE A 61 14.01 -2.50 -15.73
C ILE A 61 14.59 -3.66 -14.93
N VAL A 62 13.76 -4.65 -14.60
CA VAL A 62 14.20 -5.88 -13.96
C VAL A 62 15.18 -6.52 -14.95
N THR A 63 16.46 -6.48 -14.62
CA THR A 63 17.44 -7.24 -15.40
C THR A 63 17.17 -8.72 -15.15
N SER A 64 17.31 -9.55 -16.16
CA SER A 64 17.06 -11.00 -16.09
C SER A 64 17.88 -11.78 -15.05
N SER A 65 18.70 -11.10 -14.27
CA SER A 65 19.57 -11.65 -13.22
C SER A 65 19.28 -11.15 -11.82
N LEU A 66 18.31 -10.27 -11.62
CA LEU A 66 17.91 -9.78 -10.31
C LEU A 66 16.65 -10.53 -9.85
N ASN A 67 16.75 -11.24 -8.75
CA ASN A 67 15.64 -11.92 -8.11
C ASN A 67 14.82 -10.93 -7.26
N TYR A 68 13.57 -11.25 -6.99
CA TYR A 68 12.81 -10.61 -5.92
C TYR A 68 13.34 -11.04 -4.55
N LEU A 69 13.07 -10.25 -3.53
CA LEU A 69 13.30 -10.65 -2.14
C LEU A 69 12.63 -12.01 -1.88
N PRO A 70 13.35 -13.01 -1.37
CA PRO A 70 12.79 -14.34 -1.19
C PRO A 70 11.59 -14.36 -0.24
N HIS A 71 10.53 -15.05 -0.60
CA HIS A 71 9.24 -15.08 0.11
C HIS A 71 9.25 -15.92 1.39
N ASN A 72 10.30 -16.71 1.63
CA ASN A 72 10.39 -17.64 2.76
C ASN A 72 11.76 -17.55 3.40
N GLY A 73 11.80 -17.70 4.72
CA GLY A 73 13.03 -17.68 5.50
C GLY A 73 13.22 -16.45 6.38
N ASN A 74 14.37 -16.41 7.02
CA ASN A 74 14.77 -15.31 7.90
C ASN A 74 15.84 -14.48 7.20
N HIS A 75 15.41 -13.54 6.38
CA HIS A 75 16.32 -12.71 5.59
C HIS A 75 16.67 -11.44 6.33
N LYS A 76 17.94 -11.05 6.28
CA LYS A 76 18.43 -9.82 6.85
C LYS A 76 18.28 -8.69 5.83
N ILE A 77 17.51 -7.67 6.17
CA ILE A 77 17.19 -6.53 5.30
C ILE A 77 17.88 -5.28 5.84
N LEU A 78 18.64 -4.62 5.01
CA LEU A 78 19.33 -3.37 5.36
C LEU A 78 18.32 -2.22 5.44
N VAL A 79 18.26 -1.54 6.59
CA VAL A 79 17.43 -0.35 6.79
C VAL A 79 18.30 0.86 7.06
N ILE A 80 18.12 1.92 6.30
CA ILE A 80 18.88 3.17 6.42
C ILE A 80 17.96 4.32 6.81
N LEU A 81 18.23 4.96 7.93
CA LEU A 81 17.57 6.20 8.33
C LEU A 81 18.34 7.37 7.75
N ALA A 82 17.69 8.19 6.92
CA ALA A 82 18.34 9.24 6.17
C ALA A 82 17.83 10.65 6.53
N ASN A 83 18.67 11.45 7.19
CA ASN A 83 18.48 12.88 7.31
C ASN A 83 18.77 13.56 5.98
N PHE A 84 17.97 14.55 5.61
CA PHE A 84 18.39 15.50 4.59
C PHE A 84 19.36 16.51 5.18
N LYS A 85 20.14 17.16 4.33
CA LYS A 85 21.08 18.20 4.76
C LYS A 85 20.40 19.33 5.55
N ASP A 86 19.17 19.64 5.20
CA ASP A 86 18.35 20.71 5.75
C ASP A 86 17.29 20.23 6.74
N ILE A 87 16.96 18.95 6.76
CA ILE A 87 15.88 18.40 7.58
C ILE A 87 16.33 17.09 8.24
N PRO A 88 16.59 17.10 9.55
CA PRO A 88 16.85 15.88 10.32
C PRO A 88 15.55 15.21 10.75
N PHE A 89 15.64 13.96 11.23
CA PHE A 89 14.57 13.30 11.95
C PHE A 89 14.09 14.13 13.12
N SER A 90 12.78 14.16 13.30
CA SER A 90 12.12 14.83 14.43
C SER A 90 11.88 13.91 15.62
N VAL A 91 11.80 12.60 15.40
CA VAL A 91 11.59 11.63 16.46
C VAL A 91 12.79 11.54 17.40
N ASN A 92 12.53 11.40 18.70
CA ASN A 92 13.59 11.18 19.66
C ASN A 92 14.22 9.80 19.45
N SER A 93 15.56 9.74 19.44
CA SER A 93 16.30 8.47 19.24
C SER A 93 15.83 7.70 18.01
N PRO A 94 15.98 8.26 16.79
CA PRO A 94 15.41 7.67 15.57
C PRO A 94 15.77 6.20 15.37
N LYS A 95 17.02 5.80 15.65
CA LYS A 95 17.45 4.41 15.52
C LYS A 95 16.62 3.46 16.42
N ASN A 96 16.37 3.84 17.65
CA ASN A 96 15.58 3.01 18.57
C ASN A 96 14.11 2.98 18.12
N ALA A 97 13.57 4.14 17.72
CA ALA A 97 12.20 4.26 17.25
C ALA A 97 11.94 3.36 16.05
N PHE A 98 12.80 3.43 15.05
CA PHE A 98 12.65 2.62 13.84
C PHE A 98 13.08 1.17 14.03
N ASN A 99 13.94 0.86 14.98
CA ASN A 99 14.16 -0.53 15.36
C ASN A 99 12.89 -1.15 15.96
N GLU A 100 12.14 -0.42 16.80
CA GLU A 100 10.83 -0.88 17.27
C GLU A 100 9.80 -0.95 16.12
N PHE A 101 9.78 0.07 15.26
CA PHE A 101 8.90 0.09 14.08
C PHE A 101 9.04 -1.17 13.21
N PHE A 102 10.27 -1.60 12.98
CA PHE A 102 10.55 -2.74 12.13
C PHE A 102 10.53 -4.08 12.86
N ASN A 103 11.05 -4.17 14.10
CA ASN A 103 11.39 -5.44 14.74
C ASN A 103 10.66 -5.72 16.06
N SER A 104 9.90 -4.78 16.63
CA SER A 104 9.26 -5.00 17.93
C SER A 104 8.32 -6.20 17.92
N GLU A 105 8.32 -6.98 18.98
CA GLU A 105 7.37 -8.07 19.19
C GLU A 105 6.04 -7.61 19.82
N ASN A 106 5.93 -6.34 20.21
CA ASN A 106 4.77 -5.77 20.90
C ASN A 106 4.13 -4.56 20.21
N GLY A 107 4.41 -4.37 18.93
CA GLY A 107 4.10 -3.13 18.22
C GLY A 107 5.00 -2.00 18.68
N PHE A 108 4.74 -0.77 18.28
CA PHE A 108 5.50 0.37 18.74
C PHE A 108 4.60 1.51 19.25
N THR A 109 5.19 2.39 20.06
CA THR A 109 4.47 3.49 20.69
C THR A 109 4.71 4.81 19.96
N ASP A 110 3.79 5.78 20.16
CA ASP A 110 4.04 7.16 19.76
C ASP A 110 5.19 7.74 20.58
N TYR A 111 6.28 8.05 19.93
CA TYR A 111 7.50 8.63 20.50
C TYR A 111 7.32 10.09 20.94
N GLY A 112 6.34 10.39 21.66
CA GLY A 112 6.07 11.70 22.21
C GLY A 112 4.94 11.68 23.21
N ASN A 113 4.01 10.75 23.07
CA ASN A 113 2.84 10.63 23.95
C ASN A 113 2.79 9.31 24.73
N GLY A 114 3.63 8.33 24.38
CA GLY A 114 3.62 7.02 25.01
C GLY A 114 2.39 6.16 24.67
N ASN A 115 1.57 6.57 23.72
CA ASN A 115 0.41 5.80 23.27
C ASN A 115 0.83 4.76 22.24
N LYS A 116 0.28 3.56 22.35
CA LYS A 116 0.49 2.53 21.35
C LYS A 116 -0.32 2.89 20.10
N LEU A 117 0.36 3.11 18.96
CA LEU A 117 -0.26 3.46 17.69
C LEU A 117 -0.40 2.26 16.77
N ASN A 118 0.67 1.49 16.57
CA ASN A 118 0.66 0.33 15.70
C ASN A 118 0.13 -0.90 16.42
N TYR A 119 -0.60 -1.70 15.65
CA TYR A 119 -1.02 -3.03 16.09
C TYR A 119 0.19 -3.95 16.29
N GLY A 120 1.15 -3.89 15.38
CA GLY A 120 2.41 -4.64 15.43
C GLY A 120 3.54 -3.91 14.67
N SER A 121 4.69 -4.55 14.56
CA SER A 121 5.82 -4.09 13.73
C SER A 121 5.71 -4.61 12.29
N VAL A 122 6.57 -4.08 11.40
CA VAL A 122 6.69 -4.58 10.02
C VAL A 122 7.01 -6.09 10.02
N LYS A 123 7.95 -6.53 10.87
CA LYS A 123 8.28 -7.96 11.03
C LYS A 123 7.05 -8.78 11.41
N GLN A 124 6.32 -8.36 12.45
CA GLN A 124 5.14 -9.08 12.91
C GLN A 124 4.04 -9.15 11.85
N TYR A 125 3.89 -8.10 11.04
CA TYR A 125 2.96 -8.11 9.91
C TYR A 125 3.31 -9.25 8.93
N PHE A 126 4.55 -9.30 8.45
CA PHE A 126 4.97 -10.33 7.49
C PHE A 126 4.97 -11.74 8.10
N GLU A 127 5.40 -11.90 9.34
CA GLU A 127 5.31 -13.20 10.05
C GLU A 127 3.87 -13.69 10.12
N LYS A 128 2.93 -12.80 10.43
CA LYS A 128 1.51 -13.17 10.50
C LYS A 128 0.93 -13.47 9.12
N MET A 129 1.21 -12.65 8.12
CA MET A 129 0.69 -12.82 6.75
C MET A 129 1.19 -14.12 6.13
N SER A 130 2.45 -14.46 6.33
CA SER A 130 3.11 -15.67 5.82
C SER A 130 2.91 -16.92 6.67
N THR A 131 2.23 -16.82 7.82
CA THR A 131 2.16 -17.89 8.83
C THR A 131 3.57 -18.33 9.27
N ASN A 132 4.44 -17.36 9.51
CA ASN A 132 5.87 -17.49 9.87
C ASN A 132 6.75 -18.16 8.79
N ALA A 133 6.29 -18.25 7.54
CA ALA A 133 7.15 -18.72 6.46
C ALA A 133 8.21 -17.67 6.09
N PHE A 134 7.87 -16.39 6.17
CA PHE A 134 8.77 -15.26 5.99
C PHE A 134 8.89 -14.45 7.29
N SER A 135 10.11 -14.41 7.87
CA SER A 135 10.40 -13.70 9.12
C SER A 135 11.63 -12.80 8.92
N PRO A 136 11.44 -11.60 8.35
CA PRO A 136 12.54 -10.69 8.05
C PRO A 136 13.21 -10.17 9.33
N ILE A 137 14.51 -9.91 9.24
CA ILE A 137 15.32 -9.28 10.29
C ILE A 137 15.79 -7.93 9.75
N PHE A 138 15.25 -6.85 10.29
CA PHE A 138 15.59 -5.52 9.82
C PHE A 138 16.79 -4.97 10.58
N ASP A 139 17.91 -4.75 9.87
CA ASP A 139 19.13 -4.19 10.44
C ASP A 139 19.16 -2.67 10.26
N VAL A 140 18.79 -1.94 11.30
CA VAL A 140 18.57 -0.49 11.25
C VAL A 140 19.86 0.28 11.52
N HIS A 141 20.26 1.10 10.54
CA HIS A 141 21.44 1.95 10.55
C HIS A 141 21.10 3.44 10.46
N GLY A 142 21.97 4.26 11.00
CA GLY A 142 21.79 5.70 10.97
C GLY A 142 21.23 6.31 12.27
N PRO A 143 20.67 7.56 12.21
CA PRO A 143 20.52 8.38 11.03
C PRO A 143 21.84 8.79 10.37
N ILE A 144 21.90 8.60 9.05
CA ILE A 144 23.00 9.16 8.23
C ILE A 144 22.60 10.57 7.73
N ASN A 145 23.58 11.36 7.29
CA ASN A 145 23.32 12.70 6.75
C ASN A 145 23.56 12.72 5.24
N LEU A 146 22.48 12.85 4.48
CA LEU A 146 22.57 13.02 3.04
C LEU A 146 23.26 14.34 2.67
N PRO A 147 24.07 14.39 1.61
CA PRO A 147 24.84 15.59 1.22
C PRO A 147 23.98 16.73 0.70
N ASN A 148 22.75 16.47 0.27
CA ASN A 148 21.87 17.47 -0.34
C ASN A 148 20.60 17.71 0.48
N SER A 149 19.93 18.82 0.18
CA SER A 149 18.61 19.14 0.75
C SER A 149 17.52 18.23 0.22
N MET A 150 16.41 18.10 0.96
CA MET A 150 15.25 17.30 0.58
C MET A 150 14.78 17.61 -0.86
N LYS A 151 14.73 18.89 -1.23
CA LYS A 151 14.33 19.34 -2.57
C LYS A 151 15.15 18.75 -3.72
N VAL A 152 16.41 18.38 -3.48
CA VAL A 152 17.26 17.77 -4.51
C VAL A 152 16.82 16.34 -4.82
N TYR A 153 16.31 15.64 -3.82
CA TYR A 153 15.88 14.24 -3.94
C TYR A 153 14.38 14.12 -4.24
N GLY A 154 13.56 15.03 -3.69
CA GLY A 154 12.16 15.15 -4.04
C GLY A 154 12.04 15.82 -5.42
N GLY A 155 11.21 15.28 -6.27
CA GLY A 155 10.90 15.85 -7.57
C GLY A 155 9.42 16.16 -7.68
N SER A 156 9.06 17.20 -8.42
CA SER A 156 7.66 17.34 -8.84
C SER A 156 7.33 16.17 -9.76
N MET A 157 6.19 15.53 -9.57
CA MET A 157 5.69 14.46 -10.44
C MET A 157 5.57 14.85 -11.92
N THR A 158 5.76 16.12 -12.23
CA THR A 158 5.72 16.67 -13.59
C THR A 158 7.08 16.78 -14.26
N THR A 159 8.18 16.44 -13.56
CA THR A 159 9.53 16.55 -14.14
C THR A 159 10.07 15.19 -14.56
N SER A 160 10.65 15.13 -15.75
CA SER A 160 11.22 13.91 -16.35
C SER A 160 12.45 13.33 -15.60
N ASN A 161 12.90 13.95 -14.52
CA ASN A 161 14.14 13.60 -13.80
C ASN A 161 13.88 13.05 -12.39
N SER A 162 12.66 12.64 -12.08
CA SER A 162 12.31 12.15 -10.74
C SER A 162 13.04 10.85 -10.38
N ASP A 163 13.17 9.93 -11.32
CA ASP A 163 13.82 8.64 -11.10
C ASP A 163 15.32 8.80 -10.83
N GLU A 164 15.99 9.69 -11.53
CA GLU A 164 17.39 9.99 -11.29
C GLU A 164 17.62 10.51 -9.86
N ASN A 165 16.69 11.30 -9.32
CA ASN A 165 16.78 11.84 -7.98
C ASN A 165 16.61 10.77 -6.90
N ILE A 166 15.72 9.79 -7.10
CA ILE A 166 15.55 8.66 -6.18
C ILE A 166 16.78 7.75 -6.22
N HIS A 167 17.29 7.39 -7.39
CA HIS A 167 18.52 6.62 -7.51
C HIS A 167 19.70 7.32 -6.82
N LYS A 168 19.77 8.66 -6.97
CA LYS A 168 20.77 9.45 -6.27
C LYS A 168 20.61 9.40 -4.74
N LEU A 169 19.36 9.44 -4.23
CA LEU A 169 19.11 9.31 -2.80
C LEU A 169 19.65 7.96 -2.27
N VAL A 170 19.33 6.86 -2.94
CA VAL A 170 19.80 5.52 -2.55
C VAL A 170 21.32 5.44 -2.60
N ALA A 171 21.95 5.94 -3.66
CA ALA A 171 23.39 5.92 -3.81
C ALA A 171 24.09 6.78 -2.73
N ASP A 172 23.60 7.99 -2.48
CA ASP A 172 24.14 8.87 -1.44
C ASP A 172 23.96 8.27 -0.04
N ALA A 173 22.85 7.59 0.23
CA ALA A 173 22.60 6.91 1.51
C ALA A 173 23.57 5.75 1.76
N LEU A 174 23.78 4.91 0.77
CA LEU A 174 24.72 3.78 0.84
C LEU A 174 26.18 4.29 1.00
N ALA A 175 26.54 5.36 0.29
CA ALA A 175 27.86 5.96 0.40
C ALA A 175 28.19 6.43 1.84
N GLN A 176 27.18 6.87 2.62
CA GLN A 176 27.37 7.28 4.02
C GLN A 176 27.60 6.09 4.97
N LEU A 177 27.28 4.86 4.55
CA LEU A 177 27.49 3.65 5.34
C LEU A 177 28.71 2.84 4.92
N SER A 178 29.40 3.21 3.84
CA SER A 178 30.48 2.42 3.24
C SER A 178 31.64 2.14 4.20
N ASP A 179 31.94 3.08 5.13
CA ASP A 179 32.96 2.90 6.16
C ASP A 179 32.53 1.99 7.32
N SER A 180 31.22 1.82 7.49
CA SER A 180 30.64 1.03 8.60
C SER A 180 30.33 -0.40 8.17
N ILE A 181 30.01 -0.61 6.90
CA ILE A 181 29.65 -1.91 6.32
C ILE A 181 30.55 -2.17 5.13
N SER A 182 31.62 -2.92 5.36
CA SER A 182 32.59 -3.29 4.31
C SER A 182 32.22 -4.58 3.58
N ASP A 183 31.35 -5.41 4.16
CA ASP A 183 30.86 -6.67 3.58
C ASP A 183 29.33 -6.71 3.73
N ALA A 184 28.62 -6.72 2.61
CA ALA A 184 27.17 -6.78 2.55
C ALA A 184 26.62 -8.19 2.22
N SER A 185 27.44 -9.23 2.36
CA SER A 185 27.04 -10.60 2.02
C SER A 185 25.87 -11.13 2.85
N GLU A 186 25.67 -10.61 4.05
CA GLU A 186 24.53 -10.98 4.91
C GLU A 186 23.15 -10.44 4.43
N TYR A 187 23.15 -9.51 3.46
CA TYR A 187 21.94 -8.95 2.85
C TYR A 187 21.68 -9.54 1.44
N ASP A 188 22.43 -10.54 1.02
CA ASP A 188 22.26 -11.32 -0.22
C ASP A 188 21.94 -12.75 0.19
N SER A 189 20.68 -13.00 0.51
CA SER A 189 20.26 -14.23 1.19
C SER A 189 20.12 -15.41 0.24
N ASP A 190 19.87 -15.16 -1.06
CA ASP A 190 19.75 -16.20 -2.09
C ASP A 190 21.04 -16.42 -2.87
N GLY A 191 22.06 -15.57 -2.65
CA GLY A 191 23.40 -15.72 -3.24
C GLY A 191 23.47 -15.32 -4.71
N ASP A 192 22.54 -14.52 -5.21
CA ASP A 192 22.53 -14.07 -6.61
C ASP A 192 23.55 -12.96 -6.92
N GLY A 193 24.20 -12.43 -5.85
CA GLY A 193 25.21 -11.38 -5.93
C GLY A 193 24.63 -9.96 -5.77
N TYR A 194 23.35 -9.84 -5.49
CA TYR A 194 22.70 -8.59 -5.19
C TYR A 194 22.28 -8.52 -3.70
N ILE A 195 22.19 -7.32 -3.19
CA ILE A 195 21.49 -7.07 -1.91
C ILE A 195 20.00 -7.26 -2.18
N ASP A 196 19.33 -8.11 -1.40
CA ASP A 196 17.91 -8.47 -1.58
C ASP A 196 16.99 -7.23 -1.58
N CYS A 197 17.17 -6.33 -0.62
CA CYS A 197 16.47 -5.05 -0.56
C CYS A 197 17.18 -4.06 0.37
N VAL A 198 17.22 -2.79 -0.04
CA VAL A 198 17.65 -1.66 0.80
C VAL A 198 16.41 -0.84 1.17
N CYS A 199 15.96 -0.93 2.42
CA CYS A 199 14.89 -0.09 2.93
C CYS A 199 15.44 1.26 3.37
N ILE A 200 14.83 2.37 2.97
CA ILE A 200 15.21 3.71 3.37
C ILE A 200 14.02 4.40 4.03
N ILE A 201 14.24 4.95 5.21
CA ILE A 201 13.31 5.88 5.83
C ILE A 201 13.91 7.27 5.73
N SER A 202 13.27 8.14 4.97
CA SER A 202 13.67 9.54 4.87
C SER A 202 13.04 10.37 5.99
N ALA A 203 13.80 11.33 6.53
CA ALA A 203 13.26 12.30 7.49
C ALA A 203 12.09 13.09 6.91
N TYR A 204 11.17 13.56 7.77
CA TYR A 204 10.03 14.38 7.43
C TYR A 204 8.86 13.62 6.75
N LEU A 205 7.94 14.37 6.10
CA LEU A 205 6.78 13.83 5.37
C LEU A 205 7.16 13.31 4.00
N GLY A 206 6.48 12.25 3.56
CA GLY A 206 6.43 11.85 2.15
C GLY A 206 5.36 12.62 1.37
N GLN A 207 5.49 12.69 0.05
CA GLN A 207 4.43 13.27 -0.80
C GLN A 207 3.12 12.49 -0.66
N ASN A 208 3.19 11.18 -0.58
CA ASN A 208 2.05 10.29 -0.35
C ASN A 208 1.33 10.55 0.97
N ASN A 209 2.01 11.15 1.96
CA ASN A 209 1.46 11.50 3.27
C ASN A 209 1.15 13.00 3.41
N GLY A 210 0.88 13.69 2.32
CA GLY A 210 0.50 15.12 2.31
C GLY A 210 1.69 16.08 2.27
N GLY A 211 2.90 15.60 2.03
CA GLY A 211 4.05 16.45 1.76
C GLY A 211 3.94 17.18 0.42
N THR A 212 4.66 18.29 0.27
CA THR A 212 4.71 19.05 -0.98
C THR A 212 5.48 18.29 -2.08
N GLY A 213 5.39 18.75 -3.33
CA GLY A 213 6.17 18.21 -4.43
C GLY A 213 7.70 18.29 -4.26
N SER A 214 8.19 18.92 -3.20
CA SER A 214 9.61 18.89 -2.81
C SER A 214 9.97 17.77 -1.84
N CYS A 215 8.98 17.11 -1.26
CA CYS A 215 9.17 15.92 -0.44
C CYS A 215 9.47 14.70 -1.33
N VAL A 216 10.01 13.67 -0.75
CA VAL A 216 10.26 12.42 -1.45
C VAL A 216 8.98 11.60 -1.48
N TRP A 217 8.69 10.93 -2.60
CA TRP A 217 7.58 9.99 -2.72
C TRP A 217 7.99 8.63 -2.16
N ALA A 218 7.10 7.96 -1.42
CA ALA A 218 7.30 6.56 -1.04
C ALA A 218 7.22 5.68 -2.29
N CYS A 219 8.17 4.80 -2.48
CA CYS A 219 8.24 3.99 -3.68
C CYS A 219 9.22 2.81 -3.56
N THR A 220 9.00 1.81 -4.38
CA THR A 220 9.92 0.69 -4.57
C THR A 220 10.41 0.63 -6.00
N GLY A 221 11.66 0.24 -6.18
CA GLY A 221 12.25 0.12 -7.51
C GLY A 221 13.60 -0.59 -7.46
N THR A 222 14.30 -0.58 -8.59
CA THR A 222 15.67 -1.09 -8.66
C THR A 222 16.65 0.03 -8.92
N THR A 223 17.86 -0.12 -8.43
CA THR A 223 18.95 0.85 -8.65
C THR A 223 20.24 0.13 -9.03
N TYR A 224 21.25 0.93 -9.33
CA TYR A 224 22.56 0.42 -9.76
C TYR A 224 23.64 0.81 -8.77
N GLY A 225 24.70 0.05 -8.73
CA GLY A 225 25.87 0.32 -7.92
C GLY A 225 26.38 -0.90 -7.20
N THR A 226 27.35 -0.69 -6.36
CA THR A 226 27.91 -1.72 -5.48
C THR A 226 28.05 -1.17 -4.08
N PHE A 227 27.78 -2.00 -3.09
CA PHE A 227 27.93 -1.69 -1.68
C PHE A 227 28.40 -2.93 -0.93
N GLY A 228 29.45 -2.81 -0.13
CA GLY A 228 29.99 -3.93 0.64
C GLY A 228 30.32 -5.17 -0.22
N GLY A 229 30.80 -4.98 -1.46
CA GLY A 229 31.16 -6.08 -2.37
C GLY A 229 29.98 -6.73 -3.12
N LYS A 230 28.74 -6.32 -2.86
CA LYS A 230 27.54 -6.81 -3.56
C LYS A 230 26.98 -5.73 -4.49
N LYS A 231 26.24 -6.15 -5.52
CA LYS A 231 25.44 -5.21 -6.34
C LYS A 231 24.24 -4.74 -5.54
N VAL A 232 23.78 -3.52 -5.81
CA VAL A 232 22.50 -3.02 -5.27
C VAL A 232 21.42 -3.33 -6.29
N GLY A 233 20.35 -3.94 -5.82
CA GLY A 233 19.19 -4.30 -6.63
C GLY A 233 17.96 -3.52 -6.20
N TRP A 234 17.08 -4.14 -5.43
CA TRP A 234 15.85 -3.53 -4.94
C TRP A 234 16.10 -2.49 -3.87
N PHE A 235 15.28 -1.44 -3.86
CA PHE A 235 15.13 -0.52 -2.74
C PHE A 235 13.65 -0.31 -2.44
N SER A 236 13.33 -0.01 -1.19
CA SER A 236 12.01 0.40 -0.70
C SER A 236 12.19 1.69 0.09
N LEU A 237 11.43 2.73 -0.23
CA LEU A 237 11.57 4.06 0.34
C LEU A 237 10.24 4.50 0.97
N SER A 238 10.30 4.90 2.23
CA SER A 238 9.17 5.53 2.92
C SER A 238 9.64 6.69 3.78
N SER A 239 8.72 7.37 4.49
CA SER A 239 8.99 8.59 5.23
C SER A 239 8.78 8.43 6.73
N GLU A 240 9.43 9.32 7.51
CA GLU A 240 9.34 9.36 8.96
C GLU A 240 7.93 9.66 9.48
N LEU A 241 7.26 10.64 8.87
CA LEU A 241 6.12 11.31 9.49
C LEU A 241 4.80 11.08 8.76
N TYR A 242 3.75 11.12 9.57
CA TYR A 242 2.37 11.15 9.15
C TYR A 242 1.66 12.32 9.86
N PRO A 243 0.82 13.13 9.17
CA PRO A 243 0.06 14.20 9.78
C PRO A 243 -1.15 13.64 10.54
N ALA A 244 -1.15 13.76 11.85
CA ALA A 244 -2.29 13.38 12.66
C ALA A 244 -3.01 14.62 13.21
N TYR A 245 -4.31 14.63 13.12
CA TYR A 245 -5.14 15.69 13.67
C TYR A 245 -5.36 15.43 15.17
N VAL A 246 -4.87 16.33 16.01
CA VAL A 246 -5.05 16.25 17.47
C VAL A 246 -6.33 17.00 17.89
N ASP A 247 -6.67 18.07 17.19
CA ASP A 247 -7.93 18.82 17.30
C ASP A 247 -8.22 19.54 15.98
N LYS A 248 -9.37 20.23 15.91
CA LYS A 248 -9.82 20.91 14.68
C LYS A 248 -8.90 22.05 14.21
N GLU A 249 -7.95 22.48 15.02
CA GLU A 249 -7.12 23.65 14.79
C GLU A 249 -5.61 23.33 14.76
N LYS A 250 -5.20 22.13 15.17
CA LYS A 250 -3.77 21.77 15.30
C LYS A 250 -3.49 20.41 14.69
N THR A 251 -2.69 20.43 13.67
CA THR A 251 -2.09 19.21 13.13
C THR A 251 -0.80 18.92 13.89
N ARG A 252 -0.71 17.72 14.43
CA ARG A 252 0.51 17.19 15.03
C ARG A 252 1.12 16.18 14.08
N MET A 253 2.42 16.25 13.91
CA MET A 253 3.14 15.18 13.23
C MET A 253 3.32 13.99 14.19
N GLN A 254 3.11 12.82 13.67
CA GLN A 254 3.37 11.56 14.34
C GLN A 254 4.37 10.75 13.52
N ILE A 255 5.00 9.75 14.12
CA ILE A 255 5.75 8.77 13.35
C ILE A 255 4.77 8.04 12.42
N ASN A 256 5.22 7.78 11.20
CA ASN A 256 4.37 7.09 10.21
C ASN A 256 3.94 5.70 10.71
N GLY A 257 2.78 5.23 10.25
CA GLY A 257 2.39 3.84 10.46
C GLY A 257 3.21 2.89 9.58
N ILE A 258 3.14 1.61 9.89
CA ILE A 258 3.89 0.57 9.17
C ILE A 258 3.33 0.26 7.78
N GLY A 259 2.10 0.71 7.47
CA GLY A 259 1.37 0.28 6.28
C GLY A 259 2.11 0.58 4.98
N VAL A 260 2.59 1.82 4.82
CA VAL A 260 3.37 2.20 3.61
C VAL A 260 4.66 1.38 3.51
N ALA A 261 5.38 1.15 4.62
CA ALA A 261 6.59 0.32 4.58
C ALA A 261 6.28 -1.15 4.23
N CYS A 262 5.13 -1.68 4.67
CA CYS A 262 4.67 -3.02 4.30
C CYS A 262 4.29 -3.09 2.81
N HIS A 263 3.58 -2.09 2.29
CA HIS A 263 3.22 -1.97 0.88
C HIS A 263 4.47 -1.95 0.00
N GLU A 264 5.39 -1.02 0.27
CA GLU A 264 6.60 -0.85 -0.51
C GLU A 264 7.51 -2.10 -0.46
N LEU A 265 7.64 -2.74 0.70
CA LEU A 265 8.41 -3.99 0.80
C LEU A 265 7.73 -5.15 0.04
N THR A 266 6.41 -5.14 -0.05
CA THR A 266 5.65 -6.13 -0.82
C THR A 266 5.96 -6.04 -2.31
N HIS A 267 6.24 -4.85 -2.83
CA HIS A 267 6.76 -4.70 -4.19
C HIS A 267 8.11 -5.37 -4.38
N ALA A 268 9.02 -5.26 -3.42
CA ALA A 268 10.30 -5.98 -3.47
C ALA A 268 10.12 -7.51 -3.40
N LEU A 269 9.01 -7.99 -2.82
CA LEU A 269 8.58 -9.39 -2.87
C LEU A 269 7.92 -9.77 -4.22
N GLY A 270 7.59 -8.81 -5.09
CA GLY A 270 7.12 -9.04 -6.46
C GLY A 270 5.64 -8.82 -6.73
N LEU A 271 4.84 -8.33 -5.77
CA LEU A 271 3.45 -7.94 -6.04
C LEU A 271 3.36 -6.53 -6.64
N PRO A 272 2.56 -6.34 -7.69
CA PRO A 272 2.27 -5.03 -8.25
C PRO A 272 1.22 -4.27 -7.41
N ASP A 273 1.06 -2.99 -7.75
CA ASP A 273 -0.12 -2.24 -7.36
C ASP A 273 -1.39 -2.88 -7.91
N ILE A 274 -2.44 -2.89 -7.10
CA ILE A 274 -3.77 -3.36 -7.51
C ILE A 274 -4.62 -2.19 -8.02
N TYR A 275 -4.37 -0.96 -7.56
CA TYR A 275 -5.02 0.20 -8.14
C TYR A 275 -4.58 0.42 -9.60
N PRO A 276 -5.44 0.96 -10.48
CA PRO A 276 -5.07 1.22 -11.87
C PRO A 276 -4.09 2.39 -11.96
N ILE A 277 -3.10 2.26 -12.82
CA ILE A 277 -2.14 3.30 -13.16
C ILE A 277 -2.62 4.13 -14.37
N ALA A 278 -3.41 3.53 -15.27
CA ALA A 278 -3.90 4.21 -16.46
C ALA A 278 -5.11 5.11 -16.16
N ASN A 279 -5.03 6.37 -16.58
CA ASN A 279 -6.11 7.38 -16.44
C ASN A 279 -7.49 6.89 -16.86
N SER A 280 -7.56 6.15 -17.95
CA SER A 280 -8.81 5.66 -18.53
C SER A 280 -9.47 4.56 -17.68
N ALA A 281 -8.69 3.86 -16.88
CA ALA A 281 -9.15 2.77 -16.04
C ALA A 281 -9.77 3.27 -14.72
N HIS A 282 -9.29 4.37 -14.18
CA HIS A 282 -9.82 4.98 -12.94
C HIS A 282 -11.30 5.36 -12.97
N ILE A 283 -11.87 5.57 -14.16
CA ILE A 283 -13.25 6.06 -14.29
C ILE A 283 -14.28 4.94 -14.23
N GLY A 284 -13.89 3.73 -14.53
CA GLY A 284 -14.84 2.62 -14.74
C GLY A 284 -14.56 1.34 -13.97
N ASN A 285 -13.40 1.22 -13.37
CA ASN A 285 -13.05 0.02 -12.63
C ASN A 285 -13.47 0.13 -11.16
N GLN A 286 -13.94 -0.97 -10.62
CA GLN A 286 -14.08 -1.21 -9.21
C GLN A 286 -12.86 -2.03 -8.80
N GLU A 287 -12.05 -1.46 -7.95
CA GLU A 287 -10.78 -2.01 -7.44
C GLU A 287 -11.00 -2.69 -6.09
N MET A 288 -9.93 -2.98 -5.35
CA MET A 288 -10.00 -3.49 -3.99
C MET A 288 -10.09 -2.37 -2.95
N GLU A 289 -9.67 -1.15 -3.29
CA GLU A 289 -9.73 0.03 -2.43
C GLU A 289 -9.06 -0.20 -1.06
N LEU A 290 -9.79 0.04 0.00
CA LEU A 290 -9.32 -0.14 1.38
C LEU A 290 -9.27 -1.62 1.82
N TRP A 291 -9.52 -2.57 0.93
CA TRP A 291 -9.65 -3.99 1.25
C TRP A 291 -8.43 -4.84 0.85
N ASP A 292 -7.40 -4.22 0.32
CA ASP A 292 -6.12 -4.89 0.01
C ASP A 292 -4.93 -3.99 0.33
N LEU A 293 -3.83 -4.58 0.82
CA LEU A 293 -2.59 -3.85 1.13
C LEU A 293 -2.02 -3.14 -0.10
N MET A 294 -2.10 -3.77 -1.28
CA MET A 294 -1.53 -3.25 -2.53
C MET A 294 -2.47 -2.29 -3.27
N ASP A 295 -3.53 -1.85 -2.61
CA ASP A 295 -4.42 -0.75 -2.98
C ASP A 295 -4.43 0.26 -1.81
N GLY A 296 -5.55 0.80 -1.41
CA GLY A 296 -5.66 1.77 -0.31
C GLY A 296 -5.57 1.17 1.11
N GLY A 297 -5.53 -0.15 1.25
CA GLY A 297 -5.49 -0.84 2.55
C GLY A 297 -4.24 -0.59 3.38
N GLU A 298 -3.15 -0.10 2.77
CA GLU A 298 -1.95 0.35 3.47
C GLU A 298 -2.22 1.53 4.42
N TYR A 299 -3.22 2.38 4.09
CA TYR A 299 -3.58 3.55 4.89
C TYR A 299 -4.58 3.25 6.01
N ALA A 300 -5.03 2.01 6.17
CA ALA A 300 -6.00 1.64 7.20
C ALA A 300 -5.52 2.06 8.59
N ASN A 301 -6.43 2.67 9.38
CA ASN A 301 -6.11 3.25 10.68
C ASN A 301 -4.89 4.19 10.63
N ASN A 302 -4.83 5.10 9.67
CA ASN A 302 -3.69 6.01 9.45
C ASN A 302 -2.36 5.26 9.25
N SER A 303 -2.36 4.19 8.50
CA SER A 303 -1.24 3.26 8.25
C SER A 303 -0.74 2.49 9.49
N TYR A 304 -1.38 2.63 10.65
CA TYR A 304 -0.95 1.94 11.87
C TYR A 304 -1.43 0.49 11.98
N THR A 305 -2.44 0.14 11.21
CA THR A 305 -2.96 -1.23 11.16
C THR A 305 -3.34 -1.55 9.71
N PRO A 306 -2.34 -1.76 8.83
CA PRO A 306 -2.61 -2.06 7.42
C PRO A 306 -3.43 -3.35 7.30
N ILE A 307 -4.25 -3.40 6.27
CA ILE A 307 -5.09 -4.56 5.96
C ILE A 307 -4.21 -5.79 5.66
N PRO A 308 -4.60 -6.99 6.09
CA PRO A 308 -3.93 -8.22 5.73
C PRO A 308 -3.88 -8.45 4.21
N TYR A 309 -2.90 -9.24 3.78
CA TYR A 309 -2.93 -9.80 2.43
C TYR A 309 -4.23 -10.55 2.19
N THR A 310 -4.86 -10.31 1.04
CA THR A 310 -5.94 -11.17 0.55
C THR A 310 -5.43 -12.59 0.28
N ALA A 311 -6.33 -13.54 0.16
CA ALA A 311 -5.97 -14.91 -0.21
C ALA A 311 -5.26 -14.97 -1.57
N TRP A 312 -5.63 -14.07 -2.50
CA TRP A 312 -4.94 -13.93 -3.77
C TRP A 312 -3.47 -13.52 -3.57
N GLY A 313 -3.21 -12.48 -2.79
CA GLY A 313 -1.85 -12.01 -2.50
C GLY A 313 -1.00 -13.07 -1.81
N LYS A 314 -1.56 -13.78 -0.81
CA LYS A 314 -0.87 -14.92 -0.15
C LYS A 314 -0.51 -16.03 -1.13
N LYS A 315 -1.41 -16.35 -2.05
CA LYS A 315 -1.15 -17.35 -3.10
C LYS A 315 -0.02 -16.93 -4.04
N GLN A 316 0.05 -15.64 -4.43
CA GLN A 316 1.14 -15.13 -5.25
C GLN A 316 2.50 -15.23 -4.54
N MET A 317 2.50 -15.11 -3.22
CA MET A 317 3.68 -15.23 -2.37
C MET A 317 4.04 -16.69 -2.00
N ASP A 318 3.32 -17.67 -2.51
CA ASP A 318 3.44 -19.07 -2.07
C ASP A 318 3.26 -19.24 -0.55
N TRP A 319 2.53 -18.33 0.10
CA TRP A 319 2.20 -18.43 1.51
C TRP A 319 0.96 -19.29 1.73
N ASN A 320 0.93 -19.98 2.86
CA ASN A 320 -0.14 -20.90 3.16
C ASN A 320 -1.49 -20.20 3.28
N VAL A 321 -2.44 -20.61 2.46
CA VAL A 321 -3.84 -20.22 2.49
C VAL A 321 -4.71 -21.39 2.04
N ASP A 322 -5.76 -21.70 2.81
CA ASP A 322 -6.68 -22.79 2.50
C ASP A 322 -7.79 -22.30 1.56
N ILE A 323 -7.63 -22.55 0.26
CA ILE A 323 -8.63 -22.19 -0.77
C ILE A 323 -9.41 -23.42 -1.19
N VAL A 324 -10.73 -23.39 -0.95
CA VAL A 324 -11.66 -24.49 -1.20
C VAL A 324 -12.57 -24.18 -2.38
N ASP A 325 -12.55 -25.00 -3.42
CA ASP A 325 -13.42 -24.84 -4.58
C ASP A 325 -14.89 -25.16 -4.24
N LEU A 326 -15.79 -24.24 -4.61
CA LEU A 326 -17.25 -24.42 -4.52
C LEU A 326 -17.79 -25.09 -5.78
N ASN A 327 -17.69 -26.40 -5.86
CA ASN A 327 -18.14 -27.18 -7.02
C ASN A 327 -19.61 -27.60 -6.95
N GLU A 328 -20.23 -27.53 -5.76
CA GLU A 328 -21.60 -27.93 -5.50
C GLU A 328 -22.30 -27.00 -4.51
N SER A 329 -23.63 -27.05 -4.49
CA SER A 329 -24.43 -26.32 -3.50
C SER A 329 -24.27 -26.94 -2.12
N LYS A 330 -23.80 -26.16 -1.16
CA LYS A 330 -23.64 -26.56 0.24
C LYS A 330 -23.80 -25.39 1.20
N THR A 331 -24.15 -25.69 2.44
CA THR A 331 -24.09 -24.72 3.53
C THR A 331 -22.68 -24.70 4.13
N ILE A 332 -22.12 -23.52 4.32
CA ILE A 332 -20.79 -23.31 4.88
C ILE A 332 -20.91 -22.39 6.09
N ILE A 333 -20.17 -22.69 7.14
CA ILE A 333 -20.02 -21.82 8.30
C ILE A 333 -18.59 -21.30 8.29
N MET A 334 -18.44 -20.00 8.05
CA MET A 334 -17.15 -19.31 8.07
C MET A 334 -16.98 -18.59 9.42
N ASN A 335 -16.50 -19.31 10.43
CA ASN A 335 -16.35 -18.80 11.80
C ASN A 335 -14.94 -18.33 12.16
N LYS A 336 -14.02 -18.35 11.21
CA LYS A 336 -12.65 -17.90 11.35
C LYS A 336 -12.25 -17.00 10.19
N THR A 337 -11.42 -16.03 10.48
CA THR A 337 -10.73 -15.23 9.45
C THR A 337 -9.56 -16.03 8.87
N THR A 338 -9.01 -15.55 7.74
CA THR A 338 -7.81 -16.14 7.13
C THR A 338 -6.61 -16.07 8.10
N GLU A 339 -6.50 -15.02 8.92
CA GLU A 339 -5.49 -14.89 9.98
C GLU A 339 -5.61 -15.96 11.08
N GLU A 340 -6.80 -16.47 11.32
CA GLU A 340 -7.09 -17.52 12.30
C GLU A 340 -7.03 -18.92 11.69
N GLY A 341 -6.60 -19.04 10.43
CA GLY A 341 -6.55 -20.28 9.67
C GLY A 341 -7.91 -20.71 9.14
N GLY A 342 -8.82 -19.77 8.89
CA GLY A 342 -10.08 -20.02 8.21
C GLY A 342 -9.89 -20.26 6.71
N SER A 343 -10.80 -21.09 6.15
CA SER A 343 -10.80 -21.37 4.72
C SER A 343 -11.37 -20.21 3.92
N VAL A 344 -10.83 -20.00 2.74
CA VAL A 344 -11.32 -19.12 1.69
C VAL A 344 -12.06 -19.96 0.66
N TYR A 345 -13.19 -19.47 0.15
CA TYR A 345 -13.96 -20.22 -0.82
C TYR A 345 -13.87 -19.62 -2.20
N LYS A 346 -13.72 -20.50 -3.20
CA LYS A 346 -13.55 -20.10 -4.59
C LYS A 346 -14.70 -20.56 -5.47
N ILE A 347 -15.25 -19.63 -6.26
CA ILE A 347 -16.19 -19.94 -7.35
C ILE A 347 -15.44 -19.78 -8.66
N GLN A 348 -15.19 -20.88 -9.35
CA GLN A 348 -14.42 -20.95 -10.57
C GLN A 348 -15.29 -20.65 -11.80
N ASN A 349 -14.80 -19.80 -12.73
CA ASN A 349 -15.33 -19.74 -14.08
C ASN A 349 -15.00 -21.03 -14.84
N SER A 350 -16.02 -21.77 -15.26
CA SER A 350 -15.83 -23.05 -15.97
C SER A 350 -15.23 -22.90 -17.37
N LYS A 351 -15.11 -21.67 -17.89
CA LYS A 351 -14.62 -21.34 -19.23
C LYS A 351 -13.21 -20.74 -19.22
N LYS A 352 -12.76 -20.27 -18.06
CA LYS A 352 -11.44 -19.66 -17.92
C LYS A 352 -10.85 -19.97 -16.55
N ALA A 353 -9.71 -20.67 -16.53
CA ALA A 353 -9.05 -21.10 -15.30
C ALA A 353 -8.57 -19.93 -14.42
N ASN A 354 -8.19 -18.82 -15.06
CA ASN A 354 -7.66 -17.64 -14.39
C ASN A 354 -8.74 -16.60 -14.02
N GLU A 355 -10.04 -16.98 -14.11
CA GLU A 355 -11.15 -16.09 -13.74
C GLU A 355 -12.02 -16.77 -12.70
N TYR A 356 -12.14 -16.16 -11.52
CA TYR A 356 -12.85 -16.75 -10.38
C TYR A 356 -13.26 -15.67 -9.37
N PHE A 357 -14.15 -16.03 -8.45
CA PHE A 357 -14.40 -15.24 -7.24
C PHE A 357 -13.75 -15.89 -6.04
N LEU A 358 -13.25 -15.07 -5.13
CA LEU A 358 -12.85 -15.48 -3.79
C LEU A 358 -13.79 -14.88 -2.75
N ILE A 359 -14.01 -15.65 -1.67
CA ILE A 359 -14.89 -15.29 -0.57
C ILE A 359 -14.12 -15.47 0.72
N GLU A 360 -13.90 -14.37 1.44
CA GLU A 360 -13.18 -14.33 2.70
C GLU A 360 -14.05 -13.82 3.83
N ASN A 361 -13.83 -14.33 5.04
CA ASN A 361 -14.47 -13.82 6.25
C ASN A 361 -13.58 -12.74 6.88
N ILE A 362 -14.04 -11.50 6.83
CA ILE A 362 -13.37 -10.35 7.44
C ILE A 362 -14.06 -10.02 8.75
N GLN A 363 -13.30 -9.98 9.84
CA GLN A 363 -13.76 -9.54 11.14
C GLN A 363 -12.79 -8.47 11.66
N GLN A 364 -13.30 -7.44 12.34
CA GLN A 364 -12.48 -6.34 12.86
C GLN A 364 -11.65 -6.79 14.08
N THR A 365 -10.84 -7.83 13.88
CA THR A 365 -9.95 -8.43 14.87
C THR A 365 -8.57 -8.64 14.27
N GLY A 366 -7.53 -8.78 15.10
CA GLY A 366 -6.18 -8.96 14.60
C GLY A 366 -5.73 -7.78 13.71
N TRP A 367 -5.07 -8.05 12.63
CA TRP A 367 -4.68 -7.03 11.65
C TRP A 367 -5.88 -6.43 10.90
N ASN A 368 -6.98 -7.17 10.78
CA ASN A 368 -8.25 -6.63 10.27
C ASN A 368 -8.93 -5.64 11.23
N SER A 369 -8.39 -5.36 12.41
CA SER A 369 -8.93 -4.31 13.29
C SER A 369 -8.86 -2.91 12.68
N GLY A 370 -8.01 -2.71 11.65
CA GLY A 370 -7.98 -1.50 10.83
C GLY A 370 -9.06 -1.45 9.74
N ALA A 371 -9.77 -2.56 9.48
CA ALA A 371 -10.79 -2.63 8.44
C ALA A 371 -12.01 -1.73 8.77
N GLN A 372 -12.60 -1.17 7.73
CA GLN A 372 -13.73 -0.24 7.89
C GLN A 372 -14.99 -0.93 8.39
N TYR A 373 -15.17 -2.23 8.08
CA TYR A 373 -16.32 -3.01 8.49
C TYR A 373 -16.00 -4.51 8.58
N HIS A 374 -16.99 -5.32 8.88
CA HIS A 374 -16.89 -6.78 8.97
C HIS A 374 -17.94 -7.47 8.09
N GLY A 375 -17.66 -8.70 7.68
CA GLY A 375 -18.55 -9.48 6.84
C GLY A 375 -17.80 -10.38 5.87
N LEU A 376 -18.52 -10.85 4.84
CA LEU A 376 -17.88 -11.60 3.76
C LEU A 376 -17.38 -10.63 2.69
N GLN A 377 -16.09 -10.64 2.49
CA GLN A 377 -15.44 -9.98 1.35
C GLN A 377 -15.53 -10.91 0.14
N ILE A 378 -16.17 -10.45 -0.92
CA ILE A 378 -16.27 -11.18 -2.18
C ILE A 378 -15.59 -10.34 -3.25
N TYR A 379 -14.66 -10.92 -3.97
CA TYR A 379 -13.96 -10.20 -5.03
C TYR A 379 -13.74 -11.06 -6.25
N HIS A 380 -13.82 -10.43 -7.41
CA HIS A 380 -13.60 -11.02 -8.72
C HIS A 380 -12.12 -10.94 -9.06
N VAL A 381 -11.55 -12.06 -9.44
CA VAL A 381 -10.18 -12.16 -9.93
C VAL A 381 -10.20 -12.60 -11.39
N ASN A 382 -9.43 -11.91 -12.21
CA ASN A 382 -9.18 -12.25 -13.60
C ASN A 382 -7.67 -12.17 -13.84
N ASP A 383 -6.97 -13.17 -13.28
CA ASP A 383 -5.51 -13.23 -13.29
C ASP A 383 -4.92 -13.16 -14.70
N GLN A 384 -3.73 -12.60 -14.77
CA GLN A 384 -2.83 -12.79 -15.89
C GLN A 384 -2.00 -14.07 -15.69
N ASP A 385 -1.43 -14.59 -16.76
CA ASP A 385 -0.64 -15.83 -16.71
C ASP A 385 0.63 -15.70 -15.85
N SER A 386 1.12 -14.46 -15.68
CA SER A 386 2.29 -14.15 -14.87
C SER A 386 2.10 -12.81 -14.19
N ILE A 387 2.21 -12.80 -12.87
CA ILE A 387 2.13 -11.61 -12.04
C ILE A 387 3.55 -11.22 -11.60
N ASN A 388 3.89 -9.97 -11.77
CA ASN A 388 5.15 -9.37 -11.35
C ASN A 388 4.94 -7.86 -11.14
N LEU A 389 5.97 -7.15 -10.67
CA LEU A 389 5.88 -5.71 -10.38
C LEU A 389 5.42 -4.86 -11.57
N ASP A 390 5.73 -5.27 -12.80
CA ASP A 390 5.32 -4.55 -14.00
C ASP A 390 3.90 -4.92 -14.48
N THR A 391 3.20 -5.78 -13.74
CA THR A 391 1.85 -6.18 -14.10
C THR A 391 0.87 -5.07 -13.78
N HIS A 392 0.17 -4.60 -14.79
CA HIS A 392 -0.89 -3.59 -14.67
C HIS A 392 -2.24 -4.28 -14.50
N LEU A 393 -2.47 -4.81 -13.32
CA LEU A 393 -3.59 -5.72 -13.07
C LEU A 393 -4.95 -5.06 -13.37
N ASN A 394 -5.12 -3.80 -13.02
CA ASN A 394 -6.38 -3.08 -13.14
C ASN A 394 -6.42 -1.98 -14.21
N ASP A 395 -5.44 -1.91 -15.11
CA ASP A 395 -5.32 -0.86 -16.13
C ASP A 395 -6.26 -1.01 -17.33
N THR A 396 -6.97 -2.12 -17.45
CA THR A 396 -7.92 -2.32 -18.56
C THR A 396 -9.29 -1.74 -18.18
N PRO A 397 -9.75 -0.64 -18.83
CA PRO A 397 -11.03 -0.03 -18.50
C PRO A 397 -12.20 -1.01 -18.62
N GLY A 398 -13.04 -1.11 -17.59
CA GLY A 398 -14.21 -1.98 -17.54
C GLY A 398 -13.90 -3.46 -17.34
N LYS A 399 -12.61 -3.84 -17.17
CA LYS A 399 -12.19 -5.21 -16.93
C LYS A 399 -11.04 -5.24 -15.93
N PRO A 400 -11.27 -4.89 -14.67
CA PRO A 400 -10.24 -5.00 -13.65
C PRO A 400 -9.77 -6.45 -13.50
N GLY A 401 -8.48 -6.63 -13.25
CA GLY A 401 -7.91 -7.95 -12.96
C GLY A 401 -8.27 -8.44 -11.57
N MET A 402 -8.52 -7.53 -10.63
CA MET A 402 -9.02 -7.83 -9.30
C MET A 402 -9.86 -6.67 -8.78
N GLY A 403 -11.04 -6.96 -8.24
CA GLY A 403 -11.90 -5.93 -7.68
C GLY A 403 -13.00 -6.49 -6.79
N ILE A 404 -13.33 -5.75 -5.73
CA ILE A 404 -14.39 -6.12 -4.80
C ILE A 404 -15.75 -6.15 -5.49
N VAL A 405 -16.63 -7.02 -5.03
CA VAL A 405 -18.06 -7.01 -5.33
C VAL A 405 -18.77 -6.29 -4.18
N PRO A 406 -19.08 -4.99 -4.31
CA PRO A 406 -19.66 -4.24 -3.22
C PRO A 406 -21.10 -4.67 -2.96
N ALA A 407 -21.42 -5.03 -1.72
CA ALA A 407 -22.74 -5.52 -1.36
C ALA A 407 -23.84 -4.48 -1.55
N ASP A 408 -23.54 -3.21 -1.34
CA ASP A 408 -24.49 -2.10 -1.54
C ASP A 408 -24.68 -1.68 -3.01
N GLY A 409 -23.89 -2.23 -3.92
CA GLY A 409 -23.93 -1.91 -5.34
C GLY A 409 -23.32 -0.57 -5.73
N ASN A 410 -22.75 0.16 -4.78
CA ASN A 410 -22.06 1.42 -5.06
C ASN A 410 -20.66 1.13 -5.60
N SER A 411 -20.36 1.70 -6.76
CA SER A 411 -19.01 1.63 -7.29
C SER A 411 -18.17 2.78 -6.74
N MET A 412 -16.87 2.57 -6.66
CA MET A 412 -15.87 3.55 -6.26
C MET A 412 -16.01 4.90 -6.99
N SER A 413 -16.39 4.87 -8.27
CA SER A 413 -16.63 6.10 -9.05
C SER A 413 -17.79 6.96 -8.52
N SER A 414 -18.68 6.38 -7.71
CA SER A 414 -19.80 7.06 -7.06
C SER A 414 -19.46 7.60 -5.67
N TYR A 415 -18.32 7.22 -5.09
CA TYR A 415 -17.95 7.58 -3.73
C TYR A 415 -17.64 9.08 -3.59
N LEU A 416 -18.16 9.65 -2.51
CA LEU A 416 -17.91 11.04 -2.17
C LEU A 416 -16.54 11.18 -1.50
N ARG A 417 -15.68 11.99 -2.07
CA ARG A 417 -14.33 12.27 -1.56
C ARG A 417 -14.27 13.65 -0.91
N THR A 418 -15.29 14.02 -0.14
CA THR A 418 -15.37 15.31 0.55
C THR A 418 -14.50 15.39 1.80
N SER A 419 -14.23 14.23 2.41
CA SER A 419 -13.28 14.04 3.51
C SER A 419 -12.91 12.56 3.60
N ASP A 420 -11.81 12.25 4.26
CA ASP A 420 -11.36 10.87 4.47
C ASP A 420 -12.41 10.07 5.23
N THR A 421 -12.98 10.62 6.28
CA THR A 421 -14.07 9.98 7.05
C THR A 421 -15.29 9.67 6.17
N ALA A 422 -15.70 10.58 5.28
CA ALA A 422 -16.81 10.33 4.38
C ALA A 422 -16.49 9.26 3.34
N TYR A 423 -15.26 9.19 2.91
CA TYR A 423 -14.79 8.14 2.00
C TYR A 423 -14.77 6.77 2.69
N GLU A 424 -14.18 6.68 3.87
CA GLU A 424 -14.13 5.45 4.68
C GLU A 424 -15.53 4.92 5.05
N GLU A 425 -16.45 5.81 5.43
CA GLU A 425 -17.82 5.42 5.80
C GLU A 425 -18.55 4.70 4.66
N GLN A 426 -18.26 5.04 3.40
CA GLN A 426 -18.90 4.41 2.24
C GLN A 426 -18.47 2.95 2.07
N HIS A 427 -17.24 2.60 2.45
CA HIS A 427 -16.74 1.22 2.37
C HIS A 427 -17.44 0.26 3.34
N LYS A 428 -18.17 0.76 4.32
CA LYS A 428 -18.97 -0.10 5.24
C LYS A 428 -20.10 -0.85 4.53
N GLY A 429 -20.46 -0.41 3.32
CA GLY A 429 -21.45 -1.06 2.48
C GLY A 429 -20.90 -2.23 1.64
N ASP A 430 -19.58 -2.36 1.50
CA ASP A 430 -18.95 -3.26 0.53
C ASP A 430 -19.05 -4.74 0.91
N LEU A 431 -18.86 -5.07 2.19
CA LEU A 431 -18.87 -6.45 2.66
C LEU A 431 -20.29 -6.97 2.85
N PHE A 432 -20.53 -8.24 2.61
CA PHE A 432 -21.82 -8.88 2.84
C PHE A 432 -22.01 -9.28 4.31
N PRO A 433 -23.16 -8.98 4.96
CA PRO A 433 -24.33 -8.28 4.41
C PRO A 433 -24.15 -6.75 4.30
N GLY A 434 -23.09 -6.17 4.87
CA GLY A 434 -22.80 -4.74 4.88
C GLY A 434 -23.86 -3.91 5.59
N THR A 435 -23.70 -2.59 5.54
CA THR A 435 -24.68 -1.66 6.08
C THR A 435 -26.00 -1.67 5.29
N SER A 436 -25.97 -2.13 4.04
CA SER A 436 -27.16 -2.30 3.18
C SER A 436 -27.95 -3.57 3.50
N ASN A 437 -27.42 -4.43 4.40
CA ASN A 437 -28.04 -5.67 4.86
C ASN A 437 -28.40 -6.63 3.70
N ILE A 438 -27.52 -6.74 2.71
CA ILE A 438 -27.69 -7.62 1.56
C ILE A 438 -27.25 -9.05 1.95
N THR A 439 -28.20 -9.94 2.10
CA THR A 439 -27.98 -11.33 2.55
C THR A 439 -28.00 -12.35 1.42
N VAL A 440 -28.28 -11.93 0.20
CA VAL A 440 -28.32 -12.80 -0.99
C VAL A 440 -27.57 -12.14 -2.12
N LEU A 441 -26.59 -12.82 -2.68
CA LEU A 441 -25.88 -12.42 -3.88
C LEU A 441 -26.29 -13.31 -5.05
N ASN A 442 -26.78 -12.71 -6.13
CA ASN A 442 -27.11 -13.41 -7.39
C ASN A 442 -27.14 -12.42 -8.56
N ASP A 443 -27.25 -12.94 -9.78
CA ASP A 443 -27.23 -12.14 -11.02
C ASP A 443 -28.40 -11.14 -11.16
N THR A 444 -29.41 -11.15 -10.30
CA THR A 444 -30.52 -10.18 -10.38
C THR A 444 -30.21 -8.87 -9.67
N LEU A 445 -29.17 -8.83 -8.86
CA LEU A 445 -28.73 -7.61 -8.16
C LEU A 445 -27.90 -6.69 -9.06
N GLU A 446 -27.35 -7.24 -10.16
CA GLU A 446 -26.50 -6.49 -11.10
C GLU A 446 -25.35 -5.73 -10.43
N LEU A 447 -24.76 -6.33 -9.38
CA LEU A 447 -23.70 -5.70 -8.61
C LEU A 447 -22.42 -5.50 -9.44
N PRO A 448 -21.65 -4.41 -9.21
CA PRO A 448 -20.34 -4.25 -9.80
C PRO A 448 -19.47 -5.50 -9.58
N ASN A 449 -18.68 -5.86 -10.58
CA ASN A 449 -17.79 -7.03 -10.61
C ASN A 449 -18.45 -8.41 -10.43
N PHE A 450 -19.78 -8.55 -10.16
CA PHE A 450 -20.42 -9.84 -10.06
C PHE A 450 -20.90 -10.34 -11.43
N TYR A 451 -19.96 -10.67 -12.29
CA TYR A 451 -20.17 -11.20 -13.64
C TYR A 451 -18.89 -11.89 -14.13
N TRP A 452 -18.98 -12.66 -15.21
CA TRP A 452 -17.81 -13.19 -15.90
C TRP A 452 -17.45 -12.31 -17.10
N TYR A 453 -16.16 -12.08 -17.31
CA TYR A 453 -15.65 -11.45 -18.53
C TYR A 453 -15.60 -12.44 -19.68
N THR A 454 -15.39 -13.72 -19.39
CA THR A 454 -15.15 -14.76 -20.39
C THR A 454 -16.24 -15.83 -20.34
N GLN A 455 -16.95 -16.01 -21.45
CA GLN A 455 -17.83 -17.16 -21.67
C GLN A 455 -17.29 -18.08 -22.75
N ASP A 456 -16.52 -17.55 -23.68
CA ASP A 456 -15.88 -18.27 -24.79
C ASP A 456 -14.53 -17.63 -25.07
N THR A 457 -13.47 -18.40 -25.11
CA THR A 457 -12.10 -17.95 -25.35
C THR A 457 -11.89 -17.28 -26.73
N SER A 458 -12.87 -17.41 -27.63
CA SER A 458 -12.82 -16.83 -28.99
C SER A 458 -13.26 -15.36 -29.08
N ASN A 459 -13.80 -14.75 -28.01
CA ASN A 459 -14.44 -13.43 -28.08
C ASN A 459 -14.08 -12.50 -26.91
N GLU A 460 -12.81 -12.12 -26.79
CA GLU A 460 -12.36 -11.11 -25.84
C GLU A 460 -12.69 -9.66 -26.24
N LYS A 461 -13.54 -9.43 -27.22
CA LYS A 461 -13.80 -8.09 -27.80
C LYS A 461 -14.75 -7.20 -27.01
N ALA A 462 -15.07 -7.47 -25.78
CA ALA A 462 -16.29 -6.91 -25.23
C ALA A 462 -16.16 -5.84 -24.16
N ILE A 463 -14.99 -5.28 -23.93
CA ILE A 463 -14.73 -4.46 -22.74
C ILE A 463 -15.49 -3.13 -22.76
N PHE A 464 -15.61 -2.47 -23.89
CA PHE A 464 -16.30 -1.19 -23.98
C PHE A 464 -17.83 -1.27 -24.12
N ASN A 465 -18.39 -2.45 -24.38
CA ASN A 465 -19.81 -2.65 -24.64
C ASN A 465 -20.57 -3.32 -23.49
N LYS A 466 -19.97 -3.49 -22.30
CA LYS A 466 -20.57 -4.13 -21.12
C LYS A 466 -21.21 -5.50 -21.40
N ASN A 467 -20.62 -6.30 -22.28
CA ASN A 467 -21.07 -7.67 -22.55
C ASN A 467 -20.49 -8.62 -21.48
N TYR A 468 -20.99 -8.48 -20.27
CA TYR A 468 -20.68 -9.39 -19.17
C TYR A 468 -21.61 -10.59 -19.19
N TYR A 469 -21.13 -11.70 -18.67
CA TYR A 469 -21.88 -12.94 -18.62
C TYR A 469 -22.33 -13.24 -17.20
N LYS A 470 -23.53 -13.75 -17.05
CA LYS A 470 -24.10 -14.10 -15.74
C LYS A 470 -23.27 -15.17 -15.07
N VAL A 471 -23.07 -15.04 -13.77
CA VAL A 471 -22.36 -16.01 -12.93
C VAL A 471 -23.16 -17.29 -12.80
N ASN A 472 -24.50 -17.20 -12.80
CA ASN A 472 -25.45 -18.31 -12.60
C ASN A 472 -25.20 -19.06 -11.29
N LYS A 473 -24.80 -18.34 -10.28
CA LYS A 473 -24.62 -18.82 -8.90
C LYS A 473 -25.38 -17.90 -7.95
N ALA A 474 -25.74 -18.41 -6.81
CA ALA A 474 -26.30 -17.61 -5.74
C ALA A 474 -25.66 -18.00 -4.41
N LEU A 475 -25.35 -16.97 -3.62
CA LEU A 475 -24.91 -17.10 -2.23
C LEU A 475 -26.02 -16.53 -1.34
N LYS A 476 -26.30 -17.18 -0.19
CA LYS A 476 -27.30 -16.77 0.79
C LYS A 476 -26.69 -16.79 2.17
#